data_2bc809ccdadbf9aafecec675099700f7
#
_entry.id   2bc809ccdadbf9aafecec675099700f7
#
_cell.length_a   1.000
_cell.length_b   1.000
_cell.length_c   1.000
_cell.angle_alpha   90.00
_cell.angle_beta   90.00
_cell.angle_gamma   90.00
#
_symmetry.space_group_name_H-M   'P 1'
#
loop_
_entity.id
_entity.type
_entity.pdbx_description
1 polymer ?
#
loop_
_entity_poly.entity_id
_entity_poly.type
_entity_poly.pdbx_seq_one_letter_code
_entity_poly.pdbx_strand_id
1 'polypeptide(L)'
;IAAQLAAHPDAHVFTSLPRAGTLRAARLLAEVGDCRFRFPDPESLQGLAGVAPVTRQSGKTTYVDFRWAADKQLRDAVCDFAGDSRHASPWAAGIYDAARARGKDHPHAVRITARAWLYVIWRCWQDGTAYDPEKHRALQEVLDRQDAAGETGSGQ
;
A
#
# COMPACT_ATOMS: atom_id res chain seq x y z
N ILE A 1 15.02 -5.24 18.71
CA ILE A 1 14.25 -4.82 17.51
C ILE A 1 14.65 -3.41 17.11
N ALA A 2 14.57 -2.41 18.00
CA ALA A 2 14.87 -1.01 17.64
C ALA A 2 16.31 -0.83 17.11
N ALA A 3 17.30 -1.41 17.78
CA ALA A 3 18.70 -1.32 17.36
C ALA A 3 18.96 -2.03 16.01
N GLN A 4 18.32 -3.17 15.78
CA GLN A 4 18.43 -3.92 14.53
C GLN A 4 17.76 -3.15 13.37
N LEU A 5 16.59 -2.57 13.62
CA LEU A 5 15.92 -1.73 12.63
C LEU A 5 16.79 -0.53 12.27
N ALA A 6 17.30 0.21 13.26
CA ALA A 6 18.11 1.40 13.03
C ALA A 6 19.41 1.10 12.24
N ALA A 7 19.94 -0.11 12.36
CA ALA A 7 21.15 -0.53 11.64
C ALA A 7 20.85 -0.95 10.17
N HIS A 8 19.59 -1.14 9.80
CA HIS A 8 19.26 -1.59 8.45
C HIS A 8 19.28 -0.43 7.45
N PRO A 9 19.87 -0.62 6.24
CA PRO A 9 19.96 0.43 5.22
C PRO A 9 18.62 1.01 4.78
N ASP A 10 17.55 0.22 4.83
CA ASP A 10 16.20 0.63 4.42
C ASP A 10 15.33 1.11 5.60
N ALA A 11 15.86 1.21 6.79
CA ALA A 11 15.09 1.63 7.98
C ALA A 11 14.36 2.96 7.76
N HIS A 12 15.02 3.93 7.14
CA HIS A 12 14.47 5.27 6.88
C HIS A 12 13.22 5.24 5.98
N VAL A 13 13.09 4.27 5.09
CA VAL A 13 11.90 4.10 4.25
C VAL A 13 10.68 3.77 5.12
N PHE A 14 10.82 2.77 5.98
CA PHE A 14 9.69 2.25 6.75
C PHE A 14 9.37 3.09 8.00
N THR A 15 10.39 3.67 8.64
CA THR A 15 10.18 4.54 9.81
C THR A 15 9.58 5.90 9.45
N SER A 16 9.70 6.34 8.21
CA SER A 16 9.11 7.59 7.71
C SER A 16 7.60 7.52 7.47
N LEU A 17 7.05 6.32 7.42
CA LEU A 17 5.62 6.11 7.17
C LEU A 17 4.77 6.62 8.36
N PRO A 18 3.61 7.26 8.10
CA PRO A 18 2.82 7.87 9.17
C PRO A 18 2.31 6.83 10.17
N ARG A 19 2.59 7.05 11.44
CA ARG A 19 2.24 6.19 12.58
C ARG A 19 2.82 4.76 12.51
N ALA A 20 3.83 4.53 11.69
CA ALA A 20 4.50 3.22 11.65
C ALA A 20 5.20 2.89 12.98
N GLY A 21 5.86 3.86 13.57
CA GLY A 21 6.65 3.65 14.76
C GLY A 21 7.74 2.60 14.53
N THR A 22 8.32 2.10 15.62
CA THR A 22 9.39 1.10 15.52
C THR A 22 8.87 -0.29 15.17
N LEU A 23 7.79 -0.74 15.78
CA LEU A 23 7.32 -2.11 15.63
C LEU A 23 6.72 -2.37 14.26
N ARG A 24 5.82 -1.49 13.80
CA ARG A 24 5.21 -1.63 12.47
C ARG A 24 6.24 -1.48 11.36
N ALA A 25 7.16 -0.51 11.49
CA ALA A 25 8.26 -0.34 10.54
C ALA A 25 9.13 -1.60 10.45
N ALA A 26 9.49 -2.19 11.58
CA ALA A 26 10.28 -3.41 11.63
C ALA A 26 9.54 -4.61 11.00
N ARG A 27 8.24 -4.75 11.26
CA ARG A 27 7.42 -5.81 10.65
C ARG A 27 7.34 -5.65 9.14
N LEU A 28 7.05 -4.45 8.64
CA LEU A 28 6.97 -4.19 7.20
C LEU A 28 8.31 -4.46 6.52
N LEU A 29 9.40 -3.98 7.10
CA LEU A 29 10.75 -4.24 6.58
C LEU A 29 11.07 -5.73 6.53
N ALA A 30 10.75 -6.47 7.59
CA ALA A 30 11.00 -7.91 7.67
C ALA A 30 10.23 -8.68 6.59
N GLU A 31 9.00 -8.30 6.30
CA GLU A 31 8.15 -8.99 5.31
C GLU A 31 8.48 -8.58 3.87
N VAL A 32 8.77 -7.31 3.62
CA VAL A 32 9.15 -6.82 2.29
C VAL A 32 10.58 -7.28 1.94
N GLY A 33 11.48 -7.22 2.91
CA GLY A 33 12.88 -7.59 2.72
C GLY A 33 13.70 -6.52 2.02
N ASP A 34 14.85 -6.91 1.51
CA ASP A 34 15.82 -6.01 0.88
C ASP A 34 16.14 -6.37 -0.59
N CYS A 35 15.56 -7.44 -1.10
CA CYS A 35 15.76 -7.88 -2.49
C CYS A 35 14.77 -7.19 -3.44
N ARG A 36 15.22 -6.11 -4.10
CA ARG A 36 14.40 -5.33 -5.04
C ARG A 36 13.88 -6.16 -6.22
N PHE A 37 14.65 -7.12 -6.68
CA PHE A 37 14.27 -7.98 -7.80
C PHE A 37 13.10 -8.91 -7.50
N ARG A 38 12.81 -9.16 -6.22
CA ARG A 38 11.67 -9.98 -5.81
C ARG A 38 10.35 -9.34 -6.21
N PHE A 39 10.28 -8.02 -6.22
CA PHE A 39 9.09 -7.24 -6.55
C PHE A 39 9.40 -6.22 -7.64
N PRO A 40 9.40 -6.63 -8.93
CA PRO A 40 9.74 -5.74 -10.04
C PRO A 40 8.70 -4.65 -10.30
N ASP A 41 7.48 -4.84 -9.81
CA ASP A 41 6.36 -3.90 -9.90
C ASP A 41 5.54 -3.90 -8.59
N PRO A 42 4.71 -2.86 -8.35
CA PRO A 42 3.92 -2.80 -7.13
C PRO A 42 2.84 -3.89 -7.08
N GLU A 43 2.35 -4.35 -8.21
CA GLU A 43 1.33 -5.38 -8.33
C GLU A 43 1.82 -6.73 -7.78
N SER A 44 3.10 -7.06 -7.98
CA SER A 44 3.69 -8.29 -7.43
C SER A 44 3.73 -8.26 -5.90
N LEU A 45 4.02 -7.11 -5.29
CA LEU A 45 3.98 -6.94 -3.84
C LEU A 45 2.54 -6.99 -3.31
N GLN A 46 1.61 -6.32 -3.97
CA GLN A 46 0.18 -6.34 -3.63
C GLN A 46 -0.41 -7.75 -3.75
N GLY A 47 0.00 -8.48 -4.77
CA GLY A 47 -0.40 -9.87 -5.00
C GLY A 47 0.09 -10.79 -3.90
N LEU A 48 1.35 -10.68 -3.48
CA LEU A 48 1.89 -11.48 -2.38
C LEU A 48 1.15 -11.20 -1.06
N ALA A 49 0.81 -9.95 -0.81
CA ALA A 49 0.03 -9.56 0.37
C ALA A 49 -1.45 -10.00 0.31
N GLY A 50 -1.93 -10.45 -0.85
CA GLY A 50 -3.32 -10.85 -1.03
C GLY A 50 -4.32 -9.70 -0.94
N VAL A 51 -3.91 -8.49 -1.25
CA VAL A 51 -4.75 -7.27 -1.26
C VAL A 51 -5.05 -6.74 -2.67
N ALA A 52 -4.49 -7.38 -3.70
CA ALA A 52 -4.80 -7.06 -5.08
C ALA A 52 -6.28 -7.31 -5.38
N PRO A 53 -6.90 -6.51 -6.28
CA PRO A 53 -8.27 -6.77 -6.68
C PRO A 53 -8.36 -8.11 -7.38
N VAL A 54 -9.32 -8.93 -6.95
CA VAL A 54 -9.61 -10.19 -7.61
C VAL A 54 -10.50 -9.88 -8.81
N THR A 55 -9.94 -9.91 -10.03
CA THR A 55 -10.75 -9.98 -11.22
C THR A 55 -11.36 -11.38 -11.28
N ARG A 56 -12.68 -11.45 -11.13
CA ARG A 56 -13.45 -12.66 -11.41
C ARG A 56 -13.42 -12.91 -12.92
N GLN A 57 -12.30 -13.42 -13.43
CA GLN A 57 -12.31 -14.04 -14.74
C GLN A 57 -12.59 -15.53 -14.57
N SER A 58 -13.33 -16.09 -15.51
CA SER A 58 -13.92 -17.42 -15.59
C SER A 58 -12.94 -18.61 -15.57
N GLY A 59 -11.78 -18.48 -14.95
CA GLY A 59 -10.85 -19.57 -14.70
C GLY A 59 -10.81 -19.86 -13.20
N LYS A 60 -11.69 -20.73 -12.73
CA LYS A 60 -11.79 -21.13 -11.31
C LYS A 60 -10.49 -21.61 -10.69
N THR A 61 -9.54 -22.06 -11.46
CA THR A 61 -8.24 -22.57 -11.03
C THR A 61 -7.25 -21.45 -10.65
N THR A 62 -7.20 -20.36 -11.40
CA THR A 62 -6.27 -19.25 -11.15
C THR A 62 -6.61 -18.49 -9.87
N TYR A 63 -7.89 -18.43 -9.50
CA TYR A 63 -8.39 -17.76 -8.31
C TYR A 63 -7.97 -18.48 -7.01
N VAL A 64 -8.00 -19.80 -7.00
CA VAL A 64 -7.66 -20.61 -5.83
C VAL A 64 -6.15 -20.57 -5.58
N ASP A 65 -5.34 -20.67 -6.62
CA ASP A 65 -3.89 -20.65 -6.52
C ASP A 65 -3.36 -19.32 -5.99
N PHE A 66 -3.93 -18.21 -6.42
CA PHE A 66 -3.54 -16.89 -5.98
C PHE A 66 -3.82 -16.65 -4.47
N ARG A 67 -4.94 -17.15 -3.97
CA ARG A 67 -5.34 -17.03 -2.58
C ARG A 67 -4.48 -17.87 -1.65
N TRP A 68 -4.00 -19.03 -2.09
CA TRP A 68 -3.12 -19.90 -1.33
C TRP A 68 -1.67 -19.39 -1.28
N ALA A 69 -1.24 -18.66 -2.30
CA ALA A 69 0.10 -18.09 -2.38
C ALA A 69 0.26 -16.78 -1.58
N ALA A 70 -0.83 -16.21 -1.05
CA ALA A 70 -0.77 -14.97 -0.30
C ALA A 70 -0.01 -15.14 1.02
N ASP A 71 0.93 -14.23 1.27
CA ASP A 71 1.65 -14.13 2.53
C ASP A 71 0.79 -13.45 3.59
N LYS A 72 0.28 -14.24 4.51
CA LYS A 72 -0.59 -13.74 5.59
C LYS A 72 0.13 -12.80 6.53
N GLN A 73 1.42 -13.00 6.77
CA GLN A 73 2.19 -12.14 7.67
C GLN A 73 2.40 -10.76 7.05
N LEU A 74 2.71 -10.69 5.76
CA LEU A 74 2.78 -9.43 5.05
C LEU A 74 1.43 -8.73 5.02
N ARG A 75 0.36 -9.47 4.74
CA ARG A 75 -1.01 -8.91 4.76
C ARG A 75 -1.36 -8.32 6.11
N ASP A 76 -1.12 -9.06 7.18
CA ASP A 76 -1.42 -8.61 8.53
C ASP A 76 -0.58 -7.37 8.91
N ALA A 77 0.69 -7.36 8.54
CA ALA A 77 1.57 -6.21 8.78
C ALA A 77 1.10 -4.95 8.05
N VAL A 78 0.78 -5.06 6.77
CA VAL A 78 0.35 -3.90 5.98
C VAL A 78 -1.06 -3.46 6.33
N CYS A 79 -1.97 -4.37 6.67
CA CYS A 79 -3.33 -4.02 7.10
C CYS A 79 -3.33 -3.34 8.47
N ASP A 80 -2.52 -3.81 9.42
CA ASP A 80 -2.35 -3.15 10.72
C ASP A 80 -1.83 -1.71 10.54
N PHE A 81 -0.80 -1.54 9.73
CA PHE A 81 -0.28 -0.22 9.40
C PHE A 81 -1.32 0.66 8.69
N ALA A 82 -1.96 0.14 7.65
CA ALA A 82 -2.92 0.91 6.84
C ALA A 82 -4.13 1.38 7.65
N GLY A 83 -4.67 0.50 8.49
CA GLY A 83 -5.80 0.84 9.35
C GLY A 83 -5.49 1.98 10.31
N ASP A 84 -4.31 1.98 10.92
CA ASP A 84 -3.89 3.03 11.86
C ASP A 84 -3.42 4.32 11.16
N SER A 85 -2.84 4.20 9.97
CA SER A 85 -2.31 5.36 9.21
C SER A 85 -3.37 6.42 8.89
N ARG A 86 -4.63 6.03 8.77
CA ARG A 86 -5.74 6.94 8.48
C ARG A 86 -5.91 8.05 9.52
N HIS A 87 -5.42 7.84 10.74
CA HIS A 87 -5.47 8.84 11.82
C HIS A 87 -4.41 9.95 11.67
N ALA A 88 -3.44 9.76 10.78
CA ALA A 88 -2.37 10.74 10.54
C ALA A 88 -2.21 11.09 9.05
N SER A 89 -2.86 10.37 8.15
CA SER A 89 -2.81 10.60 6.71
C SER A 89 -4.19 10.90 6.16
N PRO A 90 -4.49 12.14 5.77
CA PRO A 90 -5.77 12.50 5.12
C PRO A 90 -6.01 11.72 3.82
N TRP A 91 -4.97 11.42 3.08
CA TRP A 91 -5.04 10.59 1.88
C TRP A 91 -5.54 9.17 2.19
N ALA A 92 -4.95 8.52 3.19
CA ALA A 92 -5.37 7.18 3.61
C ALA A 92 -6.79 7.19 4.18
N ALA A 93 -7.13 8.19 4.99
CA ALA A 93 -8.50 8.38 5.50
C ALA A 93 -9.51 8.53 4.36
N GLY A 94 -9.20 9.30 3.33
CA GLY A 94 -10.07 9.48 2.16
C GLY A 94 -10.33 8.17 1.42
N ILE A 95 -9.33 7.33 1.22
CA ILE A 95 -9.48 6.01 0.59
C ILE A 95 -10.36 5.10 1.43
N TYR A 96 -10.11 5.04 2.73
CA TYR A 96 -10.88 4.24 3.67
C TYR A 96 -12.35 4.69 3.71
N ASP A 97 -12.60 5.98 3.89
CA ASP A 97 -13.94 6.55 3.98
C ASP A 97 -14.72 6.35 2.67
N ALA A 98 -14.08 6.52 1.52
CA ALA A 98 -14.70 6.25 0.23
C ALA A 98 -15.11 4.78 0.07
N ALA A 99 -14.28 3.84 0.52
CA ALA A 99 -14.62 2.42 0.53
C ALA A 99 -15.81 2.13 1.44
N ARG A 100 -15.86 2.70 2.64
CA ARG A 100 -16.98 2.58 3.57
C ARG A 100 -18.26 3.15 2.96
N ALA A 101 -18.18 4.30 2.30
CA ALA A 101 -19.33 4.93 1.63
C ALA A 101 -19.91 4.06 0.50
N ARG A 102 -19.05 3.25 -0.16
CA ARG A 102 -19.49 2.26 -1.16
C ARG A 102 -20.08 0.98 -0.57
N GLY A 103 -20.24 0.91 0.75
CA GLY A 103 -20.82 -0.24 1.44
C GLY A 103 -19.82 -1.35 1.79
N LYS A 104 -18.52 -1.10 1.68
CA LYS A 104 -17.48 -2.06 2.11
C LYS A 104 -17.41 -2.09 3.63
N ASP A 105 -17.28 -3.28 4.21
CA ASP A 105 -17.06 -3.42 5.64
C ASP A 105 -15.65 -2.96 6.05
N HIS A 106 -15.39 -2.85 7.33
CA HIS A 106 -14.12 -2.38 7.86
C HIS A 106 -12.92 -3.20 7.35
N PRO A 107 -12.90 -4.54 7.43
CA PRO A 107 -11.77 -5.31 6.94
C PRO A 107 -11.50 -5.12 5.45
N HIS A 108 -12.53 -4.97 4.64
CA HIS A 108 -12.40 -4.74 3.21
C HIS A 108 -11.86 -3.34 2.91
N ALA A 109 -12.39 -2.32 3.60
CA ALA A 109 -11.90 -0.94 3.48
C ALA A 109 -10.43 -0.81 3.87
N VAL A 110 -10.00 -1.50 4.94
CA VAL A 110 -8.59 -1.58 5.33
C VAL A 110 -7.74 -2.23 4.24
N ARG A 111 -8.18 -3.31 3.62
CA ARG A 111 -7.44 -3.97 2.52
C ARG A 111 -7.29 -3.08 1.29
N ILE A 112 -8.33 -2.31 0.95
CA ILE A 112 -8.26 -1.32 -0.14
C ILE A 112 -7.21 -0.24 0.18
N THR A 113 -7.20 0.26 1.41
CA THR A 113 -6.22 1.24 1.88
C THR A 113 -4.80 0.65 1.90
N ALA A 114 -4.67 -0.60 2.34
CA ALA A 114 -3.40 -1.32 2.35
C ALA A 114 -2.83 -1.51 0.93
N ARG A 115 -3.67 -1.83 -0.04
CA ARG A 115 -3.26 -1.93 -1.44
C ARG A 115 -2.68 -0.61 -1.96
N ALA A 116 -3.34 0.49 -1.67
CA ALA A 116 -2.86 1.81 -2.05
C ALA A 116 -1.51 2.15 -1.38
N TRP A 117 -1.36 1.82 -0.09
CA TRP A 117 -0.11 1.99 0.61
C TRP A 117 1.03 1.14 0.06
N LEU A 118 0.76 -0.09 -0.34
CA LEU A 118 1.80 -0.97 -0.90
C LEU A 118 2.38 -0.40 -2.20
N TYR A 119 1.59 0.30 -3.00
CA TYR A 119 2.12 1.03 -4.15
C TYR A 119 3.12 2.12 -3.72
N VAL A 120 2.75 2.93 -2.74
CA VAL A 120 3.60 4.01 -2.21
C VAL A 120 4.85 3.45 -1.53
N ILE A 121 4.68 2.42 -0.69
CA ILE A 121 5.80 1.75 -0.01
C ILE A 121 6.77 1.15 -1.03
N TRP A 122 6.25 0.45 -2.03
CA TRP A 122 7.06 -0.12 -3.10
C TRP A 122 7.89 0.95 -3.79
N ARG A 123 7.31 2.08 -4.12
CA ARG A 123 8.02 3.18 -4.79
C ARG A 123 9.14 3.75 -3.92
N CYS A 124 8.85 4.06 -2.67
CA CYS A 124 9.84 4.55 -1.73
C CYS A 124 10.97 3.54 -1.51
N TRP A 125 10.62 2.26 -1.39
CA TRP A 125 11.56 1.18 -1.18
C TRP A 125 12.44 0.95 -2.41
N GLN A 126 11.88 0.94 -3.62
CA GLN A 126 12.66 0.80 -4.86
C GLN A 126 13.65 1.96 -5.03
N ASP A 127 13.22 3.18 -4.74
CA ASP A 127 14.05 4.38 -4.87
C ASP A 127 15.00 4.56 -3.67
N GLY A 128 14.80 3.84 -2.58
CA GLY A 128 15.57 4.00 -1.35
C GLY A 128 15.35 5.34 -0.65
N THR A 129 14.18 5.95 -0.83
CA THR A 129 13.84 7.27 -0.30
C THR A 129 12.79 7.18 0.82
N ALA A 130 12.92 8.07 1.81
CA ALA A 130 11.90 8.20 2.85
C ALA A 130 10.58 8.69 2.25
N TYR A 131 9.46 8.31 2.89
CA TYR A 131 8.15 8.82 2.54
C TYR A 131 8.03 10.30 2.88
N ASP A 132 7.56 11.11 1.94
CA ASP A 132 7.34 12.53 2.09
C ASP A 132 5.85 12.85 1.85
N PRO A 133 5.09 13.18 2.91
CA PRO A 133 3.65 13.47 2.76
C PRO A 133 3.36 14.67 1.85
N GLU A 134 4.24 15.67 1.82
CA GLU A 134 4.03 16.87 1.00
C GLU A 134 4.21 16.57 -0.49
N LYS A 135 5.23 15.80 -0.86
CA LYS A 135 5.42 15.34 -2.23
C LYS A 135 4.27 14.46 -2.69
N HIS A 136 3.82 13.57 -1.81
CA HIS A 136 2.69 12.69 -2.11
C HIS A 136 1.42 13.50 -2.36
N ARG A 137 1.11 14.48 -1.52
CA ARG A 137 -0.03 15.38 -1.71
C ARG A 137 0.07 16.15 -3.01
N ALA A 138 1.22 16.72 -3.31
CA ALA A 138 1.43 17.47 -4.56
C ALA A 138 1.22 16.58 -5.79
N LEU A 139 1.66 15.33 -5.76
CA LEU A 139 1.43 14.36 -6.84
C LEU A 139 -0.06 14.05 -7.00
N GLN A 140 -0.79 13.82 -5.92
CA GLN A 140 -2.24 13.56 -5.96
C GLN A 140 -2.99 14.76 -6.58
N GLU A 141 -2.64 15.98 -6.21
CA GLU A 141 -3.23 17.19 -6.78
C GLU A 141 -3.00 17.32 -8.30
N VAL A 142 -1.84 16.85 -8.78
CA VAL A 142 -1.56 16.81 -10.23
C VAL A 142 -2.40 15.76 -10.93
N LEU A 143 -2.51 14.57 -10.35
CA LEU A 143 -3.32 13.48 -10.91
C LEU A 143 -4.79 13.86 -10.96
N ASP A 144 -5.34 14.41 -9.89
CA ASP A 144 -6.74 14.86 -9.83
C ASP A 144 -7.06 15.91 -10.90
N ARG A 145 -6.11 16.82 -11.17
CA ARG A 145 -6.26 17.81 -12.24
C ARG A 145 -6.23 17.19 -13.64
N GLN A 146 -5.42 16.17 -13.86
CA GLN A 146 -5.36 15.47 -15.14
C GLN A 146 -6.63 14.68 -15.39
N ASP A 147 -7.17 14.01 -14.39
CA ASP A 147 -8.43 13.28 -14.49
C ASP A 147 -9.60 14.21 -14.81
N ALA A 148 -9.71 15.34 -14.11
CA ALA A 148 -10.72 16.36 -14.39
C ALA A 148 -10.61 16.95 -15.80
N ALA A 149 -9.40 17.14 -16.34
CA ALA A 149 -9.18 17.60 -17.70
C ALA A 149 -9.53 16.52 -18.74
N GLY A 150 -9.31 15.24 -18.42
CA GLY A 150 -9.66 14.10 -19.29
C GLY A 150 -11.17 13.92 -19.45
N GLU A 151 -11.94 14.15 -18.38
CA GLU A 151 -13.40 14.04 -18.40
C GLU A 151 -14.08 15.16 -19.23
N THR A 152 -13.50 16.35 -19.28
CA THR A 152 -14.01 17.45 -20.11
C THR A 152 -13.68 17.30 -21.59
N GLY A 153 -12.72 16.45 -21.96
CA GLY A 153 -12.31 16.21 -23.35
C GLY A 153 -13.14 15.15 -24.11
N SER A 154 -13.94 14.35 -23.41
CA SER A 154 -14.74 13.26 -24.03
C SER A 154 -16.20 13.62 -24.32
N GLY A 155 -16.56 14.89 -24.25
CA GLY A 155 -17.93 15.41 -24.42
C GLY A 155 -18.17 16.17 -25.73
N GLN A 156 -17.53 15.76 -26.84
CA GLN A 156 -17.89 16.26 -28.18
C GLN A 156 -18.08 15.14 -29.17
#